data_25529183e9c3cc0304ac54cd94509d1d
#
_entry.id   25529183e9c3cc0304ac54cd94509d1d
#
_cell.length_a   1.000
_cell.length_b   1.000
_cell.length_c   1.000
_cell.angle_alpha   90.00
_cell.angle_beta   90.00
_cell.angle_gamma   90.00
#
_symmetry.space_group_name_H-M   'P 1'
#
loop_
_entity.id
_entity.type
_entity.pdbx_description
1 polymer ?
#
loop_
_entity_poly.entity_id
_entity_poly.type
_entity_poly.pdbx_seq_one_letter_code
_entity_poly.pdbx_strand_id
1 'polypeptide(L)'
;MKINPLIPLGTIIKVEKSKIENVLPKKILDDLPQMINGEVIDYKMTDGMDIGYVLMTDNNLKIWIFNNELNEQTKREYKIEETNKSANLITKQLLSRIDKVEYELNGNRGIKKLANPFNLISWLIYTLKDIF
;
A
#
# COMPACT_ATOMS: atom_id res chain seq x y z
N MET A 1 17.32 -10.56 -10.07
CA MET A 1 17.35 -9.50 -9.04
C MET A 1 15.89 -9.21 -8.64
N LYS A 2 15.49 -9.48 -7.39
CA LYS A 2 14.16 -9.10 -6.91
C LYS A 2 14.22 -7.61 -6.57
N ILE A 3 13.65 -6.78 -7.42
CA ILE A 3 13.47 -5.36 -7.11
C ILE A 3 12.36 -5.30 -6.05
N ASN A 4 12.74 -5.05 -4.79
CA ASN A 4 11.75 -4.75 -3.78
C ASN A 4 11.12 -3.40 -4.12
N PRO A 5 9.79 -3.29 -4.14
CA PRO A 5 9.14 -2.00 -4.41
C PRO A 5 9.59 -0.98 -3.36
N LEU A 6 9.91 0.22 -3.82
CA LEU A 6 10.23 1.36 -2.95
C LEU A 6 8.98 1.77 -2.18
N ILE A 7 9.13 1.99 -0.88
CA ILE A 7 8.06 2.56 -0.05
C ILE A 7 7.87 4.03 -0.46
N PRO A 8 6.67 4.46 -0.89
CA PRO A 8 6.45 5.82 -1.37
C PRO A 8 6.68 6.90 -0.31
N LEU A 9 7.01 8.11 -0.76
CA LEU A 9 7.04 9.30 0.10
C LEU A 9 5.66 9.54 0.75
N GLY A 10 5.66 10.02 1.98
CA GLY A 10 4.45 10.23 2.77
C GLY A 10 3.91 8.97 3.46
N THR A 11 4.53 7.80 3.25
CA THR A 11 4.14 6.57 3.95
C THR A 11 4.67 6.57 5.36
N ILE A 12 3.81 6.27 6.33
CA ILE A 12 4.22 6.08 7.73
C ILE A 12 4.65 4.63 7.92
N ILE A 13 5.86 4.44 8.41
CA ILE A 13 6.40 3.12 8.73
C ILE A 13 6.81 3.04 10.19
N LYS A 14 6.76 1.83 10.76
CA LYS A 14 7.18 1.55 12.13
C LYS A 14 8.58 0.96 12.15
N VAL A 15 9.43 1.51 12.97
CA VAL A 15 10.83 1.09 13.13
C VAL A 15 11.11 0.74 14.60
N GLU A 16 11.75 -0.39 14.82
CA GLU A 16 12.21 -0.76 16.15
C GLU A 16 13.43 0.07 16.55
N LYS A 17 13.45 0.56 17.80
CA LYS A 17 14.56 1.32 18.37
C LYS A 17 15.91 0.61 18.22
N SER A 18 15.94 -0.72 18.38
CA SER A 18 17.13 -1.56 18.22
C SER A 18 17.80 -1.44 16.84
N LYS A 19 17.02 -1.11 15.80
CA LYS A 19 17.53 -0.98 14.43
C LYS A 19 18.26 0.34 14.17
N ILE A 20 18.03 1.34 15.01
CA ILE A 20 18.60 2.68 14.86
C ILE A 20 19.64 3.01 15.95
N GLU A 21 19.98 2.05 16.81
CA GLU A 21 20.95 2.24 17.88
C GLU A 21 22.31 2.72 17.39
N ASN A 22 22.72 2.28 16.20
CA ASN A 22 23.98 2.66 15.59
C ASN A 22 23.92 3.98 14.80
N VAL A 23 22.72 4.53 14.60
CA VAL A 23 22.48 5.71 13.76
C VAL A 23 22.35 6.98 14.60
N LEU A 24 21.88 6.85 15.84
CA LEU A 24 21.61 7.97 16.74
C LEU A 24 22.48 7.95 17.99
N PRO A 25 22.83 9.13 18.51
CA PRO A 25 23.49 9.24 19.82
C PRO A 25 22.63 8.66 20.93
N LYS A 26 23.24 7.94 21.90
CA LYS A 26 22.54 7.31 23.03
C LYS A 26 21.58 8.25 23.75
N LYS A 27 21.99 9.50 23.96
CA LYS A 27 21.17 10.52 24.63
C LYS A 27 19.83 10.77 23.96
N ILE A 28 19.77 10.66 22.61
CA ILE A 28 18.53 10.80 21.85
C ILE A 28 17.75 9.49 21.88
N LEU A 29 18.46 8.36 21.80
CA LEU A 29 17.85 7.04 21.86
C LEU A 29 17.11 6.78 23.17
N ASP A 30 17.65 7.22 24.30
CA ASP A 30 17.06 6.98 25.63
C ASP A 30 15.64 7.58 25.73
N ASP A 31 15.40 8.70 25.05
CA ASP A 31 14.11 9.40 25.04
C ASP A 31 13.11 8.83 24.00
N LEU A 32 13.54 7.90 23.15
CA LEU A 32 12.68 7.34 22.12
C LEU A 32 11.92 6.09 22.59
N PRO A 33 10.65 5.89 22.16
CA PRO A 33 9.88 4.69 22.43
C PRO A 33 10.50 3.47 21.72
N GLN A 34 10.15 2.25 22.16
CA GLN A 34 10.61 1.00 21.53
C GLN A 34 10.21 0.90 20.05
N MET A 35 9.02 1.38 19.72
CA MET A 35 8.52 1.47 18.35
C MET A 35 8.36 2.93 17.96
N ILE A 36 9.00 3.31 16.89
CA ILE A 36 9.06 4.69 16.37
C ILE A 36 8.25 4.75 15.08
N ASN A 37 7.30 5.65 15.00
CA ASN A 37 6.62 5.95 13.75
C ASN A 37 7.44 7.00 13.00
N GLY A 38 7.64 6.78 11.72
CA GLY A 38 8.33 7.72 10.85
C GLY A 38 7.69 7.83 9.48
N GLU A 39 7.45 9.04 9.02
CA GLU A 39 7.01 9.32 7.67
C GLU A 39 8.19 9.32 6.72
N VAL A 40 8.12 8.62 5.61
CA VAL A 40 9.14 8.61 4.55
C VAL A 40 9.12 9.96 3.85
N ILE A 41 10.15 10.78 4.05
CA ILE A 41 10.23 12.12 3.46
C ILE A 41 11.24 12.21 2.31
N ASP A 42 12.19 11.28 2.22
CA ASP A 42 13.23 11.29 1.19
C ASP A 42 13.89 9.91 1.05
N TYR A 43 14.68 9.73 0.00
CA TYR A 43 15.50 8.55 -0.25
C TYR A 43 16.98 8.94 -0.30
N LYS A 44 17.84 8.05 0.22
CA LYS A 44 19.29 8.16 0.05
C LYS A 44 19.86 6.90 -0.54
N MET A 45 20.74 7.07 -1.51
CA MET A 45 21.58 5.99 -2.04
C MET A 45 23.01 6.22 -1.56
N THR A 46 23.66 5.14 -1.12
CA THR A 46 25.10 5.12 -0.86
C THR A 46 25.76 4.16 -1.80
N ASP A 47 27.00 4.47 -2.21
CA ASP A 47 27.78 3.67 -3.14
C ASP A 47 27.89 2.21 -2.66
N GLY A 48 27.33 1.28 -3.45
CA GLY A 48 27.35 -0.16 -3.18
C GLY A 48 26.40 -0.66 -2.11
N MET A 49 25.57 0.20 -1.53
CA MET A 49 24.56 -0.13 -0.54
C MET A 49 23.15 -0.05 -1.12
N ASP A 50 22.22 -0.68 -0.43
CA ASP A 50 20.79 -0.65 -0.75
C ASP A 50 20.21 0.78 -0.58
N ILE A 51 19.02 1.02 -1.12
CA ILE A 51 18.32 2.29 -0.96
C ILE A 51 17.95 2.47 0.52
N GLY A 52 18.28 3.64 1.06
CA GLY A 52 17.89 4.06 2.40
C GLY A 52 16.72 5.05 2.35
N TYR A 53 15.91 5.01 3.40
CA TYR A 53 14.77 5.90 3.63
C TYR A 53 15.15 6.95 4.66
N VAL A 54 14.82 8.22 4.39
CA VAL A 54 14.86 9.27 5.38
C VAL A 54 13.48 9.41 5.99
N LEU A 55 13.41 9.20 7.29
CA LEU A 55 12.16 9.24 8.04
C LEU A 55 12.10 10.50 8.89
N MET A 56 10.94 11.13 8.90
CA MET A 56 10.59 12.18 9.87
C MET A 56 9.74 11.52 10.97
N THR A 57 10.22 11.52 12.20
CA THR A 57 9.49 10.96 13.34
C THR A 57 8.49 11.96 13.92
N ASP A 58 7.57 11.47 14.76
CA ASP A 58 6.61 12.32 15.49
C ASP A 58 7.28 13.41 16.35
N ASN A 59 8.53 13.17 16.75
CA ASN A 59 9.35 14.14 17.51
C ASN A 59 10.19 15.08 16.62
N ASN A 60 9.87 15.19 15.32
CA ASN A 60 10.62 15.98 14.34
C ASN A 60 12.10 15.57 14.19
N LEU A 61 12.45 14.34 14.53
CA LEU A 61 13.80 13.82 14.28
C LEU A 61 13.86 13.22 12.89
N LYS A 62 14.93 13.53 12.15
CA LYS A 62 15.24 12.88 10.89
C LYS A 62 16.13 11.67 11.16
N ILE A 63 15.63 10.49 10.80
CA ILE A 63 16.31 9.22 10.93
C ILE A 63 16.57 8.67 9.54
N TRP A 64 17.75 8.11 9.33
CA TRP A 64 18.07 7.40 8.10
C TRP A 64 18.16 5.91 8.39
N ILE A 65 17.45 5.10 7.62
CA ILE A 65 17.39 3.65 7.77
C ILE A 65 17.48 2.98 6.40
N PHE A 66 18.23 1.89 6.31
CA PHE A 66 18.31 1.09 5.10
C PHE A 66 17.12 0.13 4.96
N ASN A 67 16.81 -0.22 3.71
CA ASN A 67 15.73 -1.18 3.41
C ASN A 67 15.92 -2.55 4.10
N ASN A 68 17.16 -2.99 4.26
CA ASN A 68 17.49 -4.25 4.96
C ASN A 68 17.30 -4.18 6.49
N GLU A 69 17.31 -2.98 7.06
CA GLU A 69 17.08 -2.74 8.49
C GLU A 69 15.59 -2.65 8.83
N LEU A 70 14.72 -2.48 7.82
CA LEU A 70 13.29 -2.53 8.02
C LEU A 70 12.86 -3.92 8.48
N ASN A 71 11.99 -3.95 9.48
CA ASN A 71 11.40 -5.17 9.98
C ASN A 71 10.59 -5.86 8.86
N GLU A 72 10.71 -7.20 8.77
CA GLU A 72 9.94 -8.01 7.83
C GLU A 72 8.42 -7.84 8.01
N GLN A 73 7.96 -7.58 9.23
CA GLN A 73 6.56 -7.30 9.50
C GLN A 73 6.13 -5.98 8.85
N THR A 74 6.92 -4.91 8.98
CA THR A 74 6.67 -3.61 8.33
C THR A 74 6.60 -3.76 6.81
N LYS A 75 7.50 -4.55 6.21
CA LYS A 75 7.50 -4.83 4.77
C LYS A 75 6.26 -5.60 4.33
N ARG A 76 5.78 -6.55 5.15
CA ARG A 76 4.56 -7.32 4.87
C ARG A 76 3.31 -6.46 4.97
N GLU A 77 3.19 -5.66 6.04
CA GLU A 77 2.05 -4.75 6.25
C GLU A 77 1.94 -3.76 5.08
N TYR A 78 3.05 -3.16 4.67
CA TYR A 78 3.08 -2.27 3.52
C TYR A 78 2.63 -2.99 2.22
N LYS A 79 3.15 -4.19 1.96
CA LYS A 79 2.78 -4.97 0.76
C LYS A 79 1.30 -5.32 0.74
N ILE A 80 0.71 -5.66 1.89
CA ILE A 80 -0.73 -5.95 2.02
C ILE A 80 -1.54 -4.68 1.73
N GLU A 81 -1.14 -3.54 2.28
CA GLU A 81 -1.83 -2.26 2.08
C GLU A 81 -1.79 -1.82 0.60
N GLU A 82 -0.65 -1.94 -0.07
CA GLU A 82 -0.51 -1.65 -1.50
C GLU A 82 -1.40 -2.56 -2.36
N THR A 83 -1.44 -3.86 -2.04
CA THR A 83 -2.31 -4.83 -2.71
C THR A 83 -3.78 -4.46 -2.53
N ASN A 84 -4.18 -4.09 -1.31
CA ASN A 84 -5.55 -3.67 -1.01
C ASN A 84 -5.94 -2.37 -1.73
N LYS A 85 -5.04 -1.38 -1.79
CA LYS A 85 -5.26 -0.15 -2.56
C LYS A 85 -5.47 -0.43 -4.05
N SER A 86 -4.64 -1.30 -4.61
CA SER A 86 -4.75 -1.71 -6.03
C SER A 86 -6.05 -2.46 -6.29
N ALA A 87 -6.43 -3.41 -5.43
CA ALA A 87 -7.69 -4.14 -5.54
C ALA A 87 -8.91 -3.21 -5.46
N ASN A 88 -8.91 -2.25 -4.51
CA ASN A 88 -9.98 -1.26 -4.38
C ASN A 88 -10.10 -0.36 -5.61
N LEU A 89 -8.98 0.05 -6.21
CA LEU A 89 -8.99 0.85 -7.43
C LEU A 89 -9.60 0.08 -8.61
N ILE A 90 -9.19 -1.18 -8.79
CA ILE A 90 -9.73 -2.07 -9.84
C ILE A 90 -11.24 -2.28 -9.63
N THR A 91 -11.67 -2.56 -8.41
CA THR A 91 -13.08 -2.73 -8.08
C THR A 91 -13.89 -1.47 -8.40
N LYS A 92 -13.38 -0.29 -8.05
CA LYS A 92 -14.03 0.98 -8.38
C LYS A 92 -14.13 1.22 -9.88
N GLN A 93 -13.10 0.88 -10.65
CA GLN A 93 -13.12 0.98 -12.11
C GLN A 93 -14.13 0.00 -12.73
N LEU A 94 -14.20 -1.24 -12.22
CA LEU A 94 -15.17 -2.23 -12.71
C LEU A 94 -16.61 -1.79 -12.42
N LEU A 95 -16.90 -1.31 -11.22
CA LEU A 95 -18.23 -0.79 -10.87
C LEU A 95 -18.65 0.35 -11.80
N SER A 96 -17.76 1.32 -12.05
CA SER A 96 -18.07 2.43 -12.95
C SER A 96 -18.35 1.99 -14.40
N ARG A 97 -17.72 0.89 -14.84
CA ARG A 97 -17.99 0.30 -16.16
C ARG A 97 -19.32 -0.44 -16.21
N ILE A 98 -19.68 -1.14 -15.12
CA ILE A 98 -20.98 -1.80 -14.98
C ILE A 98 -22.11 -0.77 -15.03
N ASP A 99 -22.01 0.30 -14.23
CA ASP A 99 -22.99 1.39 -14.21
C ASP A 99 -23.20 1.99 -15.62
N LYS A 100 -22.10 2.16 -16.38
CA LYS A 100 -22.19 2.65 -17.75
C LYS A 100 -22.92 1.68 -18.68
N VAL A 101 -22.64 0.38 -18.58
CA VAL A 101 -23.30 -0.66 -19.37
C VAL A 101 -24.79 -0.75 -19.00
N GLU A 102 -25.13 -0.70 -17.72
CA GLU A 102 -26.54 -0.66 -17.27
C GLU A 102 -27.28 0.58 -17.82
N TYR A 103 -26.63 1.74 -17.79
CA TYR A 103 -27.20 2.95 -18.38
C TYR A 103 -27.47 2.82 -19.89
N GLU A 104 -26.52 2.25 -20.65
CA GLU A 104 -26.67 1.99 -22.08
C GLU A 104 -27.77 0.95 -22.38
N LEU A 105 -27.89 -0.10 -21.58
CA LEU A 105 -28.94 -1.13 -21.70
C LEU A 105 -30.33 -0.56 -21.35
N ASN A 106 -30.44 0.25 -20.32
CA ASN A 106 -31.70 0.87 -19.93
C ASN A 106 -32.15 1.99 -20.87
N GLY A 107 -31.19 2.65 -21.53
CA GLY A 107 -31.47 3.68 -22.56
C GLY A 107 -32.01 3.12 -23.87
N ASN A 108 -31.71 1.85 -24.16
CA ASN A 108 -32.19 1.16 -25.35
C ASN A 108 -33.57 0.50 -25.05
N ARG A 109 -34.66 1.22 -25.34
CA ARG A 109 -36.06 0.83 -25.03
C ARG A 109 -36.56 -0.52 -25.61
N GLY A 110 -35.66 -1.32 -26.22
CA GLY A 110 -35.97 -2.62 -26.80
C GLY A 110 -35.73 -3.85 -25.93
N ILE A 111 -35.00 -3.75 -24.81
CA ILE A 111 -34.57 -4.88 -24.02
C ILE A 111 -35.20 -4.91 -22.62
N LYS A 112 -36.43 -4.43 -22.47
CA LYS A 112 -37.19 -4.45 -21.21
C LYS A 112 -37.59 -5.85 -20.72
N LYS A 113 -37.20 -6.94 -21.37
CA LYS A 113 -37.64 -8.30 -21.00
C LYS A 113 -36.51 -9.29 -20.66
N LEU A 114 -35.24 -8.90 -20.71
CA LEU A 114 -34.14 -9.80 -20.37
C LEU A 114 -33.32 -9.21 -19.24
N ALA A 115 -33.27 -9.99 -18.18
CA ALA A 115 -32.37 -9.91 -17.03
C ALA A 115 -32.84 -9.00 -15.87
N ASN A 116 -33.37 -9.64 -14.87
CA ASN A 116 -33.28 -9.20 -13.48
C ASN A 116 -31.81 -8.86 -13.17
N PRO A 117 -31.42 -7.62 -12.84
CA PRO A 117 -30.04 -7.22 -12.62
C PRO A 117 -29.32 -8.06 -11.56
N PHE A 118 -30.06 -8.64 -10.63
CA PHE A 118 -29.54 -9.59 -9.64
C PHE A 118 -28.93 -10.85 -10.25
N ASN A 119 -29.44 -11.36 -11.36
CA ASN A 119 -28.92 -12.57 -11.99
C ASN A 119 -27.60 -12.30 -12.75
N LEU A 120 -27.41 -11.11 -13.29
CA LEU A 120 -26.20 -10.72 -14.03
C LEU A 120 -25.03 -10.52 -13.07
N ILE A 121 -25.28 -9.87 -11.94
CA ILE A 121 -24.26 -9.66 -10.89
C ILE A 121 -23.87 -11.01 -10.25
N SER A 122 -24.84 -11.88 -9.98
CA SER A 122 -24.58 -13.23 -9.46
C SER A 122 -23.78 -14.08 -10.43
N TRP A 123 -24.08 -14.00 -11.73
CA TRP A 123 -23.33 -14.71 -12.76
C TRP A 123 -21.90 -14.19 -12.90
N LEU A 124 -21.68 -12.86 -12.86
CA LEU A 124 -20.35 -12.24 -12.88
C LEU A 124 -19.51 -12.63 -11.65
N ILE A 125 -20.12 -12.66 -10.46
CA ILE A 125 -19.45 -13.09 -9.23
C ILE A 125 -19.07 -14.59 -9.31
N TYR A 126 -19.93 -15.41 -9.93
CA TYR A 126 -19.64 -16.84 -10.09
C TYR A 126 -18.49 -17.11 -11.06
N THR A 127 -18.47 -16.40 -12.20
CA THR A 127 -17.38 -16.53 -13.20
C THR A 127 -16.05 -15.98 -12.72
N LEU A 128 -16.04 -15.00 -11.82
CA LEU A 128 -14.80 -14.46 -11.23
C LEU A 128 -14.21 -15.39 -10.15
N LYS A 129 -15.04 -16.24 -9.51
CA LYS A 129 -14.55 -17.23 -8.53
C LYS A 129 -13.71 -18.36 -9.13
N ASP A 130 -13.92 -18.65 -10.41
CA ASP A 130 -13.19 -19.73 -11.10
C ASP A 130 -11.87 -19.23 -11.73
N ILE A 131 -11.56 -17.91 -11.62
CA ILE A 131 -10.35 -17.30 -12.18
C ILE A 131 -9.31 -16.99 -11.08
N PHE A 132 -9.71 -17.06 -9.81
CA PHE A 132 -8.85 -16.87 -8.64
C PHE A 132 -8.91 -18.10 -7.72
#